data_114719bc120d8241b120ee5490681c13
#
_entry.id   114719bc120d8241b120ee5490681c13
#
_cell.length_a   1.000
_cell.length_b   1.000
_cell.length_c   1.000
_cell.angle_alpha   90.00
_cell.angle_beta   90.00
_cell.angle_gamma   90.00
#
_symmetry.space_group_name_H-M   'P 1'
#
loop_
_entity.id
_entity.type
_entity.pdbx_description
1 polymer ?
#
loop_
_entity_poly.entity_id
_entity_poly.type
_entity_poly.pdbx_seq_one_letter_code
_entity_poly.pdbx_strand_id
1 'polypeptide(L)'
;MNKKGNGLTGLANLGNTCFINSCMQVLSHTHELNIFLDEKNGDYKNRLSAHHNQKYILDSKILVEWDKLRTLMWEENRIISPGGFIKAIHSVAKQKGREIFTGYAQNDLPEFLLFIIDTFHNGMRREVDMKIKGDVINNTDKLAVSCFNVMKTMYSKEYSEILDIFYGIHVSQIVSDENNKILLSKNITI
;
A
#
# COMPACT_ATOMS: atom_id res chain seq x y z
N MET A 1 11.84 -14.36 2.14
CA MET A 1 13.21 -13.80 2.09
C MET A 1 13.75 -13.63 3.50
N ASN A 2 14.57 -14.52 3.98
CA ASN A 2 15.22 -14.35 5.29
C ASN A 2 16.60 -15.01 5.25
N LYS A 3 17.47 -14.45 4.40
CA LYS A 3 18.89 -14.78 4.45
C LYS A 3 19.52 -13.83 5.48
N LYS A 4 19.95 -14.38 6.59
CA LYS A 4 20.65 -13.65 7.66
C LYS A 4 21.79 -12.82 7.06
N GLY A 5 21.70 -11.48 7.19
CA GLY A 5 22.72 -10.55 6.68
C GLY A 5 22.42 -9.90 5.32
N ASN A 6 21.34 -10.26 4.62
CA ASN A 6 20.91 -9.55 3.41
C ASN A 6 19.97 -8.38 3.73
N GLY A 7 19.68 -7.53 2.74
CA GLY A 7 18.79 -6.37 2.90
C GLY A 7 19.52 -5.07 3.24
N LEU A 8 20.86 -5.05 3.18
CA LEU A 8 21.67 -3.85 3.41
C LEU A 8 22.11 -3.18 2.09
N THR A 9 21.42 -3.47 0.99
CA THR A 9 21.68 -2.88 -0.32
C THR A 9 21.39 -1.40 -0.35
N GLY A 10 22.35 -0.59 -0.78
CA GLY A 10 22.16 0.84 -1.01
C GLY A 10 21.49 1.13 -2.35
N LEU A 11 20.74 2.22 -2.43
CA LEU A 11 20.15 2.74 -3.66
C LEU A 11 20.90 3.97 -4.14
N ALA A 12 21.39 3.95 -5.39
CA ALA A 12 22.08 5.08 -5.98
C ALA A 12 21.12 6.29 -6.10
N ASN A 13 21.60 7.48 -5.77
CA ASN A 13 20.84 8.72 -6.01
C ASN A 13 21.01 9.14 -7.47
N LEU A 14 19.91 9.20 -8.20
CA LEU A 14 19.87 9.55 -9.63
C LEU A 14 19.48 11.03 -9.87
N GLY A 15 19.66 11.88 -8.90
CA GLY A 15 19.33 13.30 -8.91
C GLY A 15 18.04 13.59 -8.14
N ASN A 16 18.19 14.15 -6.94
CA ASN A 16 17.10 14.47 -6.00
C ASN A 16 16.11 13.31 -5.72
N THR A 17 16.54 12.05 -5.88
CA THR A 17 15.72 10.86 -5.66
C THR A 17 15.81 10.31 -4.23
N CYS A 18 16.34 11.09 -3.28
CA CYS A 18 16.53 10.65 -1.90
C CYS A 18 15.19 10.27 -1.22
N PHE A 19 14.12 11.04 -1.46
CA PHE A 19 12.78 10.72 -0.94
C PHE A 19 12.26 9.38 -1.48
N ILE A 20 12.47 9.08 -2.77
CA ILE A 20 12.15 7.79 -3.37
C ILE A 20 12.97 6.69 -2.71
N ASN A 21 14.28 6.86 -2.63
CA ASN A 21 15.19 5.87 -2.04
C ASN A 21 14.82 5.57 -0.58
N SER A 22 14.50 6.60 0.22
CA SER A 22 14.06 6.43 1.60
C SER A 22 12.77 5.62 1.71
N CYS A 23 11.75 5.95 0.90
CA CYS A 23 10.53 5.17 0.84
C CYS A 23 10.80 3.71 0.46
N MET A 24 11.63 3.49 -0.55
CA MET A 24 11.91 2.13 -1.04
C MET A 24 12.68 1.30 0.00
N GLN A 25 13.58 1.92 0.76
CA GLN A 25 14.26 1.23 1.87
C GLN A 25 13.23 0.79 2.94
N VAL A 26 12.33 1.66 3.36
CA VAL A 26 11.29 1.31 4.35
C VAL A 26 10.37 0.22 3.82
N LEU A 27 9.85 0.37 2.60
CA LEU A 27 8.97 -0.63 1.99
C LEU A 27 9.66 -1.97 1.78
N SER A 28 10.97 -1.99 1.47
CA SER A 28 11.73 -3.24 1.33
C SER A 28 11.87 -4.00 2.66
N HIS A 29 11.74 -3.31 3.80
CA HIS A 29 11.79 -3.90 5.13
C HIS A 29 10.39 -4.08 5.76
N THR A 30 9.32 -3.77 5.04
CA THR A 30 7.95 -4.09 5.47
C THR A 30 7.72 -5.58 5.29
N HIS A 31 7.71 -6.32 6.41
CA HIS A 31 7.72 -7.78 6.42
C HIS A 31 6.49 -8.37 5.74
N GLU A 32 5.32 -7.84 6.06
CA GLU A 32 4.03 -8.28 5.52
C GLU A 32 3.95 -8.08 4.00
N LEU A 33 4.46 -6.95 3.50
CA LEU A 33 4.55 -6.70 2.06
C LEU A 33 5.49 -7.70 1.36
N ASN A 34 6.62 -8.02 1.99
CA ASN A 34 7.55 -8.99 1.47
C ASN A 34 6.94 -10.40 1.44
N ILE A 35 6.26 -10.83 2.51
CA ILE A 35 5.56 -12.12 2.54
C ILE A 35 4.55 -12.17 1.40
N PHE A 36 3.71 -11.15 1.27
CA PHE A 36 2.70 -11.08 0.22
C PHE A 36 3.29 -11.21 -1.20
N LEU A 37 4.38 -10.50 -1.47
CA LEU A 37 5.06 -10.54 -2.78
C LEU A 37 5.86 -11.82 -3.01
N ASP A 38 6.33 -12.48 -1.95
CA ASP A 38 7.05 -13.76 -2.02
C ASP A 38 6.11 -14.97 -2.01
N GLU A 39 4.86 -14.80 -1.50
CA GLU A 39 3.93 -15.90 -1.37
C GLU A 39 3.68 -16.59 -2.71
N LYS A 40 4.23 -17.78 -2.72
CA LYS A 40 3.89 -18.93 -3.53
C LYS A 40 3.45 -18.62 -4.97
N ASN A 41 4.41 -18.72 -5.86
CA ASN A 41 4.16 -18.96 -7.28
C ASN A 41 3.70 -17.77 -8.11
N GLY A 42 3.96 -16.55 -7.67
CA GLY A 42 3.59 -15.37 -8.48
C GLY A 42 2.08 -15.18 -8.65
N ASP A 43 1.27 -15.63 -7.70
CA ASP A 43 -0.20 -15.50 -7.78
C ASP A 43 -0.63 -14.06 -8.01
N TYR A 44 0.03 -13.09 -7.36
CA TYR A 44 -0.23 -11.69 -7.62
C TYR A 44 0.10 -11.30 -9.08
N LYS A 45 1.12 -11.88 -9.69
CA LYS A 45 1.50 -11.65 -11.11
C LYS A 45 0.43 -12.17 -12.06
N ASN A 46 -0.15 -13.33 -11.76
CA ASN A 46 -1.28 -13.88 -12.51
C ASN A 46 -2.51 -12.96 -12.39
N ARG A 47 -2.76 -12.43 -11.19
CA ARG A 47 -3.86 -11.47 -10.97
C ARG A 47 -3.65 -10.16 -11.72
N LEU A 48 -2.43 -9.61 -11.73
CA LEU A 48 -2.10 -8.42 -12.54
C LEU A 48 -2.39 -8.65 -14.03
N SER A 49 -2.07 -9.83 -14.52
CA SER A 49 -2.32 -10.19 -15.93
C SER A 49 -3.81 -10.35 -16.27
N ALA A 50 -4.64 -10.64 -15.28
CA ALA A 50 -6.08 -10.82 -15.45
C ALA A 50 -6.87 -9.50 -15.51
N HIS A 51 -6.25 -8.37 -15.21
CA HIS A 51 -6.91 -7.07 -15.31
C HIS A 51 -7.19 -6.70 -16.77
N HIS A 52 -8.48 -6.56 -17.11
CA HIS A 52 -8.93 -6.11 -18.43
C HIS A 52 -8.99 -4.57 -18.56
N ASN A 53 -8.93 -3.85 -17.45
CA ASN A 53 -9.02 -2.39 -17.44
C ASN A 53 -7.62 -1.76 -17.60
N GLN A 54 -7.41 -1.05 -18.69
CA GLN A 54 -6.12 -0.39 -19.00
C GLN A 54 -5.62 0.54 -17.88
N LYS A 55 -6.52 1.17 -17.13
CA LYS A 55 -6.15 2.05 -16.01
C LYS A 55 -5.39 1.28 -14.91
N TYR A 56 -5.80 0.07 -14.61
CA TYR A 56 -5.17 -0.77 -13.57
C TYR A 56 -3.90 -1.46 -14.06
N ILE A 57 -3.86 -1.80 -15.36
CA ILE A 57 -2.63 -2.27 -16.01
C ILE A 57 -1.52 -1.22 -15.91
N LEU A 58 -1.87 0.06 -15.98
CA LEU A 58 -0.91 1.14 -15.82
C LEU A 58 -0.32 1.15 -14.41
N ASP A 59 -1.17 1.09 -13.39
CA ASP A 59 -0.77 1.11 -11.99
C ASP A 59 0.06 -0.12 -11.62
N SER A 60 -0.27 -1.29 -12.15
CA SER A 60 0.47 -2.52 -11.92
C SER A 60 1.93 -2.47 -12.37
N LYS A 61 2.29 -1.59 -13.32
CA LYS A 61 3.69 -1.41 -13.76
C LYS A 61 4.60 -0.97 -12.62
N ILE A 62 4.12 -0.10 -11.74
CA ILE A 62 4.91 0.34 -10.58
C ILE A 62 5.16 -0.83 -9.63
N LEU A 63 4.13 -1.64 -9.35
CA LEU A 63 4.27 -2.80 -8.47
C LEU A 63 5.23 -3.85 -9.05
N VAL A 64 5.17 -4.10 -10.34
CA VAL A 64 6.09 -5.04 -11.03
C VAL A 64 7.54 -4.55 -10.95
N GLU A 65 7.79 -3.28 -11.22
CA GLU A 65 9.13 -2.71 -11.15
C GLU A 65 9.62 -2.61 -9.69
N TRP A 66 8.72 -2.37 -8.74
CA TRP A 66 9.03 -2.46 -7.32
C TRP A 66 9.47 -3.88 -6.91
N ASP A 67 8.73 -4.91 -7.30
CA ASP A 67 9.09 -6.31 -6.96
C ASP A 67 10.46 -6.71 -7.54
N LYS A 68 10.79 -6.26 -8.75
CA LYS A 68 12.12 -6.46 -9.34
C LYS A 68 13.20 -5.76 -8.51
N LEU A 69 12.98 -4.48 -8.17
CA LEU A 69 13.92 -3.69 -7.38
C LEU A 69 14.13 -4.32 -5.99
N ARG A 70 13.03 -4.66 -5.30
CA ARG A 70 13.02 -5.33 -4.00
C ARG A 70 13.81 -6.65 -4.04
N THR A 71 13.59 -7.47 -5.06
CA THR A 71 14.32 -8.73 -5.23
C THR A 71 15.83 -8.49 -5.30
N LEU A 72 16.26 -7.52 -6.11
CA LEU A 72 17.67 -7.15 -6.20
C LEU A 72 18.24 -6.61 -4.89
N MET A 73 17.43 -5.85 -4.11
CA MET A 73 17.84 -5.32 -2.81
C MET A 73 18.12 -6.42 -1.78
N TRP A 74 17.49 -7.57 -1.91
CA TRP A 74 17.65 -8.71 -0.99
C TRP A 74 18.53 -9.83 -1.50
N GLU A 75 18.99 -9.74 -2.75
CA GLU A 75 19.85 -10.77 -3.35
C GLU A 75 21.27 -10.71 -2.81
N GLU A 76 21.90 -9.54 -2.84
CA GLU A 76 23.27 -9.29 -2.42
C GLU A 76 23.43 -7.84 -1.92
N ASN A 77 24.17 -7.66 -0.83
CA ASN A 77 24.46 -6.33 -0.29
C ASN A 77 25.45 -5.57 -1.19
N ARG A 78 24.93 -4.61 -1.94
CA ARG A 78 25.69 -3.78 -2.87
C ARG A 78 24.98 -2.45 -3.10
N ILE A 79 25.52 -1.60 -3.92
CA ILE A 79 24.82 -0.39 -4.39
C ILE A 79 24.19 -0.72 -5.75
N ILE A 80 22.88 -0.50 -5.87
CA ILE A 80 22.14 -0.72 -7.12
C ILE A 80 21.44 0.56 -7.58
N SER A 81 21.18 0.63 -8.89
CA SER A 81 20.45 1.76 -9.49
C SER A 81 18.95 1.46 -9.52
N PRO A 82 18.08 2.31 -8.92
CA PRO A 82 16.63 2.18 -9.01
C PRO A 82 16.05 2.73 -10.32
N GLY A 83 16.84 2.88 -11.37
CA GLY A 83 16.46 3.59 -12.61
C GLY A 83 15.23 3.03 -13.31
N GLY A 84 15.04 1.71 -13.33
CA GLY A 84 13.85 1.07 -13.90
C GLY A 84 12.58 1.45 -13.16
N PHE A 85 12.61 1.38 -11.84
CA PHE A 85 11.50 1.77 -10.98
C PHE A 85 11.16 3.26 -11.10
N ILE A 86 12.17 4.15 -11.10
CA ILE A 86 11.96 5.60 -11.28
C ILE A 86 11.31 5.92 -12.63
N LYS A 87 11.75 5.26 -13.70
CA LYS A 87 11.13 5.41 -15.03
C LYS A 87 9.65 4.99 -15.02
N ALA A 88 9.32 3.91 -14.32
CA ALA A 88 7.93 3.48 -14.17
C ALA A 88 7.10 4.52 -13.41
N ILE A 89 7.61 5.06 -12.30
CA ILE A 89 6.98 6.16 -11.56
C ILE A 89 6.69 7.34 -12.48
N HIS A 90 7.69 7.87 -13.16
CA HIS A 90 7.54 9.02 -14.05
C HIS A 90 6.49 8.77 -15.15
N SER A 91 6.50 7.57 -15.74
CA SER A 91 5.54 7.19 -16.79
C SER A 91 4.11 7.15 -16.26
N VAL A 92 3.89 6.50 -15.11
CA VAL A 92 2.55 6.38 -14.51
C VAL A 92 2.06 7.72 -13.97
N ALA A 93 2.91 8.47 -13.28
CA ALA A 93 2.59 9.80 -12.76
C ALA A 93 2.16 10.75 -13.87
N LYS A 94 2.90 10.77 -14.99
CA LYS A 94 2.54 11.59 -16.16
C LYS A 94 1.15 11.24 -16.71
N GLN A 95 0.85 9.95 -16.84
CA GLN A 95 -0.45 9.50 -17.36
C GLN A 95 -1.61 9.76 -16.38
N LYS A 96 -1.32 9.88 -15.08
CA LYS A 96 -2.29 10.22 -14.03
C LYS A 96 -2.41 11.73 -13.78
N GLY A 97 -1.66 12.57 -14.48
CA GLY A 97 -1.64 14.02 -14.26
C GLY A 97 -0.98 14.41 -12.92
N ARG A 98 -0.13 13.54 -12.35
CA ARG A 98 0.65 13.81 -11.14
C ARG A 98 2.02 14.37 -11.50
N GLU A 99 2.04 15.59 -12.04
CA GLU A 99 3.25 16.22 -12.59
C GLU A 99 4.40 16.35 -11.60
N ILE A 100 4.07 16.50 -10.30
CA ILE A 100 5.07 16.59 -9.22
C ILE A 100 6.02 15.38 -9.17
N PHE A 101 5.58 14.19 -9.63
CA PHE A 101 6.39 12.98 -9.65
C PHE A 101 7.00 12.66 -11.02
N THR A 102 6.94 13.58 -11.99
CA THR A 102 7.47 13.35 -13.34
C THR A 102 8.88 13.91 -13.56
N GLY A 103 9.41 14.65 -12.58
CA GLY A 103 10.69 15.34 -12.68
C GLY A 103 11.69 14.92 -11.60
N TYR A 104 12.76 15.70 -11.49
CA TYR A 104 13.80 15.54 -10.50
C TYR A 104 13.72 16.57 -9.36
N ALA A 105 12.56 17.21 -9.17
CA ALA A 105 12.33 18.07 -8.03
C ALA A 105 12.23 17.26 -6.74
N GLN A 106 12.61 17.86 -5.62
CA GLN A 106 12.32 17.28 -4.31
C GLN A 106 10.81 17.33 -4.06
N ASN A 107 10.28 16.23 -3.55
CA ASN A 107 8.87 16.10 -3.25
C ASN A 107 8.66 15.67 -1.79
N ASP A 108 7.45 15.92 -1.31
CA ASP A 108 7.01 15.49 0.01
C ASP A 108 6.97 13.95 0.07
N LEU A 109 7.65 13.38 1.07
CA LEU A 109 7.76 11.92 1.23
C LEU A 109 6.43 11.27 1.55
N PRO A 110 5.60 11.78 2.48
CA PRO A 110 4.25 11.28 2.73
C PRO A 110 3.37 11.26 1.47
N GLU A 111 3.36 12.32 0.68
CA GLU A 111 2.56 12.38 -0.55
C GLU A 111 3.04 11.35 -1.58
N PHE A 112 4.34 11.17 -1.70
CA PHE A 112 4.93 10.15 -2.55
C PHE A 112 4.59 8.74 -2.08
N LEU A 113 4.68 8.47 -0.77
CA LEU A 113 4.35 7.16 -0.19
C LEU A 113 2.87 6.81 -0.46
N LEU A 114 1.96 7.76 -0.24
CA LEU A 114 0.54 7.56 -0.56
C LEU A 114 0.33 7.25 -2.05
N PHE A 115 1.00 7.96 -2.94
CA PHE A 115 0.94 7.68 -4.37
C PHE A 115 1.38 6.25 -4.71
N ILE A 116 2.46 5.76 -4.09
CA ILE A 116 2.96 4.40 -4.30
C ILE A 116 1.96 3.36 -3.77
N ILE A 117 1.46 3.54 -2.53
CA ILE A 117 0.47 2.63 -1.93
C ILE A 117 -0.80 2.59 -2.77
N ASP A 118 -1.30 3.73 -3.23
CA ASP A 118 -2.46 3.81 -4.12
C ASP A 118 -2.24 3.06 -5.43
N THR A 119 -1.06 3.18 -6.04
CA THR A 119 -0.77 2.46 -7.28
C THR A 119 -0.65 0.96 -7.06
N PHE A 120 -0.09 0.53 -5.93
CA PHE A 120 -0.04 -0.88 -5.55
C PHE A 120 -1.46 -1.43 -5.33
N HIS A 121 -2.28 -0.70 -4.57
CA HIS A 121 -3.68 -1.07 -4.35
C HIS A 121 -4.45 -1.17 -5.67
N ASN A 122 -4.41 -0.14 -6.50
CA ASN A 122 -5.12 -0.11 -7.78
C ASN A 122 -4.69 -1.21 -8.74
N GLY A 123 -3.39 -1.56 -8.74
CA GLY A 123 -2.86 -2.66 -9.54
C GLY A 123 -3.33 -4.05 -9.09
N MET A 124 -3.84 -4.17 -7.86
CA MET A 124 -4.21 -5.44 -7.23
C MET A 124 -5.69 -5.56 -6.89
N ARG A 125 -6.44 -4.47 -6.97
CA ARG A 125 -7.81 -4.39 -6.50
C ARG A 125 -8.74 -5.34 -7.24
N ARG A 126 -9.72 -5.86 -6.51
CA ARG A 126 -10.76 -6.76 -7.02
C ARG A 126 -12.02 -6.68 -6.17
N GLU A 127 -13.12 -7.15 -6.70
CA GLU A 127 -14.35 -7.39 -5.94
C GLU A 127 -14.21 -8.66 -5.10
N VAL A 128 -14.70 -8.63 -3.86
CA VAL A 128 -14.70 -9.76 -2.95
C VAL A 128 -16.03 -9.88 -2.20
N ASP A 129 -16.45 -11.10 -1.90
CA ASP A 129 -17.60 -11.34 -1.00
C ASP A 129 -17.11 -11.41 0.45
N MET A 130 -17.43 -10.39 1.23
CA MET A 130 -17.04 -10.29 2.63
C MET A 130 -18.20 -10.62 3.56
N LYS A 131 -17.94 -11.52 4.52
CA LYS A 131 -18.91 -11.92 5.55
C LYS A 131 -18.32 -11.64 6.93
N ILE A 132 -19.09 -10.92 7.74
CA ILE A 132 -18.77 -10.71 9.16
C ILE A 132 -19.30 -11.91 9.91
N LYS A 133 -18.46 -12.55 10.73
CA LYS A 133 -18.82 -13.70 11.58
C LYS A 133 -18.43 -13.40 13.02
N GLY A 134 -19.15 -13.96 13.96
CA GLY A 134 -18.92 -13.86 15.40
C GLY A 134 -20.16 -13.38 16.14
N ASP A 135 -20.13 -13.48 17.47
CA ASP A 135 -21.23 -13.11 18.35
C ASP A 135 -20.97 -11.71 18.95
N VAL A 136 -22.05 -11.00 19.23
CA VAL A 136 -22.00 -9.66 19.83
C VAL A 136 -22.39 -9.79 21.31
N ILE A 137 -21.41 -9.76 22.21
CA ILE A 137 -21.62 -9.97 23.63
C ILE A 137 -21.59 -8.64 24.40
N ASN A 138 -20.75 -7.71 23.99
CA ASN A 138 -20.50 -6.45 24.70
C ASN A 138 -20.48 -5.23 23.79
N ASN A 139 -20.24 -4.04 24.36
CA ASN A 139 -20.21 -2.80 23.59
C ASN A 139 -19.02 -2.68 22.66
N THR A 140 -17.91 -3.34 22.99
CA THR A 140 -16.73 -3.38 22.10
C THR A 140 -17.05 -4.18 20.84
N ASP A 141 -17.76 -5.30 20.98
CA ASP A 141 -18.20 -6.10 19.83
C ASP A 141 -19.17 -5.35 18.93
N LYS A 142 -20.10 -4.55 19.52
CA LYS A 142 -20.98 -3.66 18.75
C LYS A 142 -20.19 -2.62 17.95
N LEU A 143 -19.15 -2.06 18.56
CA LEU A 143 -18.25 -1.14 17.86
C LEU A 143 -17.50 -1.85 16.73
N ALA A 144 -16.95 -3.02 17.01
CA ALA A 144 -16.24 -3.84 16.02
C ALA A 144 -17.13 -4.18 14.82
N VAL A 145 -18.39 -4.59 15.05
CA VAL A 145 -19.36 -4.84 13.97
C VAL A 145 -19.59 -3.58 13.13
N SER A 146 -19.70 -2.41 13.77
CA SER A 146 -19.86 -1.14 13.05
C SER A 146 -18.65 -0.86 12.17
N CYS A 147 -17.44 -1.05 12.69
CA CYS A 147 -16.18 -0.91 11.94
C CYS A 147 -16.11 -1.91 10.76
N PHE A 148 -16.37 -3.17 11.00
CA PHE A 148 -16.36 -4.19 9.95
C PHE A 148 -17.44 -3.98 8.88
N ASN A 149 -18.59 -3.38 9.21
CA ASN A 149 -19.58 -3.01 8.21
C ASN A 149 -19.07 -1.89 7.29
N VAL A 150 -18.35 -0.91 7.81
CA VAL A 150 -17.70 0.14 6.99
C VAL A 150 -16.64 -0.49 6.08
N MET A 151 -15.76 -1.34 6.64
CA MET A 151 -14.77 -2.09 5.84
C MET A 151 -15.44 -2.92 4.75
N LYS A 152 -16.49 -3.68 5.10
CA LYS A 152 -17.23 -4.51 4.14
C LYS A 152 -17.76 -3.67 2.98
N THR A 153 -18.32 -2.50 3.26
CA THR A 153 -18.88 -1.62 2.23
C THR A 153 -17.82 -1.12 1.25
N MET A 154 -16.63 -0.78 1.75
CA MET A 154 -15.51 -0.33 0.92
C MET A 154 -14.81 -1.50 0.23
N TYR A 155 -14.42 -2.50 0.99
CA TYR A 155 -13.58 -3.59 0.50
C TYR A 155 -14.32 -4.55 -0.44
N SER A 156 -15.63 -4.72 -0.32
CA SER A 156 -16.38 -5.58 -1.24
C SER A 156 -16.19 -5.18 -2.71
N LYS A 157 -16.02 -3.90 -2.99
CA LYS A 157 -15.85 -3.37 -4.36
C LYS A 157 -14.40 -3.29 -4.80
N GLU A 158 -13.50 -3.00 -3.89
CA GLU A 158 -12.13 -2.58 -4.19
C GLU A 158 -11.12 -3.14 -3.18
N TYR A 159 -11.18 -4.43 -2.92
CA TYR A 159 -10.23 -5.07 -2.00
C TYR A 159 -8.88 -5.36 -2.66
N SER A 160 -7.82 -5.17 -1.91
CA SER A 160 -6.49 -5.72 -2.17
C SER A 160 -5.77 -6.00 -0.85
N GLU A 161 -4.79 -6.88 -0.85
CA GLU A 161 -3.96 -7.17 0.32
C GLU A 161 -3.15 -5.95 0.79
N ILE A 162 -2.97 -4.96 -0.08
CA ILE A 162 -2.33 -3.68 0.26
C ILE A 162 -3.15 -2.93 1.32
N LEU A 163 -4.48 -3.06 1.28
CA LEU A 163 -5.34 -2.45 2.30
C LEU A 163 -5.12 -3.09 3.68
N ASP A 164 -4.96 -4.41 3.73
CA ASP A 164 -4.71 -5.11 5.00
C ASP A 164 -3.34 -4.76 5.60
N ILE A 165 -2.37 -4.41 4.77
CA ILE A 165 -1.01 -4.10 5.21
C ILE A 165 -0.87 -2.65 5.67
N PHE A 166 -1.50 -1.70 4.96
CA PHE A 166 -1.22 -0.27 5.14
C PHE A 166 -2.40 0.56 5.66
N TYR A 167 -3.61 0.02 5.67
CA TYR A 167 -4.79 0.76 6.10
C TYR A 167 -5.32 0.24 7.43
N GLY A 168 -5.92 1.13 8.20
CA GLY A 168 -6.53 0.82 9.48
C GLY A 168 -7.86 1.55 9.63
N ILE A 169 -8.59 1.20 10.69
CA ILE A 169 -9.87 1.86 11.01
C ILE A 169 -9.63 2.92 12.07
N HIS A 170 -10.04 4.13 11.79
CA HIS A 170 -10.07 5.22 12.76
C HIS A 170 -11.49 5.48 13.25
N VAL A 171 -11.67 5.46 14.57
CA VAL A 171 -12.96 5.77 15.21
C VAL A 171 -12.84 7.06 15.99
N SER A 172 -13.62 8.08 15.61
CA SER A 172 -13.71 9.34 16.32
C SER A 172 -15.01 9.43 17.12
N GLN A 173 -14.91 9.81 18.37
CA GLN A 173 -16.04 10.05 19.28
C GLN A 173 -15.88 11.39 19.96
N ILE A 174 -16.98 12.14 20.09
CA ILE A 174 -17.04 13.34 20.93
C ILE A 174 -17.79 12.96 22.21
N VAL A 175 -17.14 13.14 23.35
CA VAL A 175 -17.65 12.80 24.67
C VAL A 175 -17.79 14.09 25.48
N SER A 176 -18.89 14.25 26.24
CA SER A 176 -19.05 15.36 27.16
C SER A 176 -18.23 15.17 28.43
N ASP A 177 -17.49 16.22 28.83
CA ASP A 177 -16.65 16.19 30.04
C ASP A 177 -17.51 16.07 31.34
N GLU A 178 -18.74 16.56 31.33
CA GLU A 178 -19.60 16.59 32.52
C GLU A 178 -20.23 15.24 32.87
N ASN A 179 -20.52 14.40 31.88
CA ASN A 179 -21.31 13.18 32.08
C ASN A 179 -20.75 11.94 31.38
N ASN A 180 -19.60 11.99 30.78
CA ASN A 180 -19.06 10.92 29.90
C ASN A 180 -20.09 10.46 28.84
N LYS A 181 -21.03 11.32 28.49
CA LYS A 181 -22.08 11.01 27.53
C LYS A 181 -21.59 11.31 26.12
N ILE A 182 -21.71 10.34 25.23
CA ILE A 182 -21.37 10.51 23.83
C ILE A 182 -22.33 11.54 23.22
N LEU A 183 -21.81 12.67 22.79
CA LEU A 183 -22.60 13.78 22.23
C LEU A 183 -22.88 13.62 20.74
N LEU A 184 -22.01 12.93 20.01
CA LEU A 184 -22.15 12.69 18.59
C LEU A 184 -21.89 11.21 18.25
N SER A 185 -22.64 10.73 17.28
CA SER A 185 -22.41 9.38 16.74
C SER A 185 -21.00 9.26 16.18
N LYS A 186 -20.44 8.07 16.35
CA LYS A 186 -19.12 7.68 15.89
C LYS A 186 -18.94 7.99 14.42
N ASN A 187 -17.88 8.70 14.07
CA ASN A 187 -17.40 8.76 12.71
C ASN A 187 -16.32 7.67 12.53
N ILE A 188 -16.57 6.74 11.64
CA ILE A 188 -15.68 5.62 11.35
C ILE A 188 -15.11 5.85 9.95
N THR A 189 -13.80 5.95 9.84
CA THR A 189 -13.07 6.15 8.57
C THR A 189 -11.97 5.10 8.43
N ILE A 190 -11.59 4.82 7.21
CA ILE A 190 -10.50 3.93 6.83
C ILE A 190 -9.43 4.76 6.15
#